data_62626655a109aa50b33c4313815be514
#
_entry.id   62626655a109aa50b33c4313815be514
#
_cell.length_a   1.000
_cell.length_b   1.000
_cell.length_c   1.000
_cell.angle_alpha   90.00
_cell.angle_beta   90.00
_cell.angle_gamma   90.00
#
_symmetry.space_group_name_H-M   'P 1'
#
loop_
_entity.id
_entity.type
_entity.pdbx_description
1 polymer ?
#
loop_
_entity_poly.entity_id
_entity_poly.type
_entity_poly.pdbx_seq_one_letter_code
_entity_poly.pdbx_strand_id
1 'polypeptide(L)'
;MDEETGLYYYGARYMNPMASIWYGVDPLAEKYVNVGGYVYCIDNPIVLKDPNGKQIEENIPLPQAFRYAKFVAKHPIATLRIGKGVTHNANNISTNSTRFATRGNVLSGTRVGVERELGSENGAFRHTLWQASITSEFDATTALEAGNAHEANPDVDLGIRTFNNLSEADQTVDLLNNQIGRRIGESNKNKNMKQLALSVLSEFRQNGLYTAVQKGKQWIVSKTRLSKEKYDKLSKIYNGLDSRGFTPAEAKLHDKAEQQKLESTQITWGTMK
;
A
#
# COMPACT_ATOMS: atom_id res chain seq x y z
N MET A 1 -17.35 13.08 -28.42
CA MET A 1 -18.60 13.76 -28.01
C MET A 1 -19.46 13.89 -29.27
N ASP A 2 -20.69 13.50 -29.16
CA ASP A 2 -21.69 13.70 -30.22
C ASP A 2 -22.10 15.18 -30.23
N GLU A 3 -21.96 15.87 -31.37
CA GLU A 3 -22.16 17.34 -31.46
C GLU A 3 -23.64 17.74 -31.38
N GLU A 4 -24.57 16.85 -31.73
CA GLU A 4 -26.00 17.13 -31.69
C GLU A 4 -26.59 16.95 -30.28
N THR A 5 -26.13 15.94 -29.55
CA THR A 5 -26.69 15.57 -28.25
C THR A 5 -25.83 16.01 -27.06
N GLY A 6 -24.55 16.36 -27.26
CA GLY A 6 -23.60 16.67 -26.21
C GLY A 6 -23.17 15.49 -25.36
N LEU A 7 -23.51 14.26 -25.78
CA LEU A 7 -23.24 13.04 -25.06
C LEU A 7 -21.89 12.43 -25.47
N TYR A 8 -21.28 11.67 -24.58
CA TYR A 8 -20.10 10.85 -24.88
C TYR A 8 -20.51 9.40 -25.12
N TYR A 9 -20.14 8.85 -26.27
CA TYR A 9 -20.33 7.43 -26.57
C TYR A 9 -19.13 6.61 -26.11
N TYR A 10 -19.37 5.64 -25.24
CA TYR A 10 -18.36 4.77 -24.65
C TYR A 10 -18.41 3.33 -25.20
N GLY A 11 -19.05 3.10 -26.33
CA GLY A 11 -19.17 1.78 -26.95
C GLY A 11 -20.46 1.05 -26.62
N ALA A 12 -20.82 0.90 -25.34
CA ALA A 12 -22.07 0.25 -24.94
C ALA A 12 -23.15 1.23 -24.47
N ARG A 13 -22.76 2.39 -23.94
CA ARG A 13 -23.69 3.39 -23.37
C ARG A 13 -23.30 4.80 -23.77
N TYR A 14 -24.27 5.71 -23.73
CA TYR A 14 -24.04 7.15 -23.80
C TYR A 14 -23.98 7.74 -22.40
N MET A 15 -22.99 8.58 -22.13
CA MET A 15 -22.78 9.28 -20.87
C MET A 15 -23.12 10.77 -21.02
N ASN A 16 -23.91 11.29 -20.10
CA ASN A 16 -24.19 12.73 -20.00
C ASN A 16 -23.12 13.37 -19.08
N PRO A 17 -22.20 14.19 -19.62
CA PRO A 17 -21.14 14.80 -18.81
C PRO A 17 -21.67 15.87 -17.85
N MET A 18 -22.83 16.48 -18.15
CA MET A 18 -23.44 17.52 -17.30
C MET A 18 -24.13 16.92 -16.07
N ALA A 19 -24.64 15.70 -16.17
CA ALA A 19 -25.36 15.03 -15.09
C ALA A 19 -24.56 13.87 -14.47
N SER A 20 -23.40 13.49 -15.07
CA SER A 20 -22.55 12.37 -14.65
C SER A 20 -23.32 11.03 -14.57
N ILE A 21 -24.24 10.80 -15.50
CA ILE A 21 -25.07 9.58 -15.57
C ILE A 21 -25.01 8.93 -16.94
N TRP A 22 -25.30 7.62 -16.98
CA TRP A 22 -25.56 6.87 -18.21
C TRP A 22 -27.00 7.02 -18.69
N TYR A 23 -27.20 7.09 -20.02
CA TYR A 23 -28.53 7.02 -20.63
C TYR A 23 -29.01 5.60 -20.94
N GLY A 24 -28.34 4.58 -20.40
CA GLY A 24 -28.74 3.18 -20.54
C GLY A 24 -28.43 2.41 -19.28
N VAL A 25 -29.20 1.38 -18.99
CA VAL A 25 -28.93 0.45 -17.89
C VAL A 25 -27.60 -0.26 -18.15
N ASP A 26 -26.80 -0.44 -17.12
CA ASP A 26 -25.56 -1.21 -17.20
C ASP A 26 -25.84 -2.63 -17.70
N PRO A 27 -25.22 -3.09 -18.81
CA PRO A 27 -25.34 -4.47 -19.24
C PRO A 27 -24.90 -5.50 -18.21
N LEU A 28 -24.12 -5.08 -17.18
CA LEU A 28 -23.65 -5.90 -16.07
C LEU A 28 -24.29 -5.52 -14.72
N ALA A 29 -25.45 -4.82 -14.74
CA ALA A 29 -26.15 -4.38 -13.51
C ALA A 29 -26.40 -5.53 -12.53
N GLU A 30 -26.68 -6.74 -13.01
CA GLU A 30 -26.87 -7.92 -12.17
C GLU A 30 -25.60 -8.33 -11.40
N LYS A 31 -24.42 -7.96 -11.91
CA LYS A 31 -23.13 -8.19 -11.24
C LYS A 31 -22.87 -7.19 -10.13
N TYR A 32 -23.54 -6.03 -10.19
CA TYR A 32 -23.31 -4.90 -9.28
C TYR A 32 -24.60 -4.47 -8.58
N VAL A 33 -25.26 -5.43 -7.93
CA VAL A 33 -26.60 -5.27 -7.31
C VAL A 33 -26.75 -4.11 -6.32
N ASN A 34 -25.64 -3.59 -5.79
CA ASN A 34 -25.64 -2.48 -4.84
C ASN A 34 -25.31 -1.12 -5.50
N VAL A 35 -25.19 -1.07 -6.83
CA VAL A 35 -24.88 0.12 -7.60
C VAL A 35 -26.02 0.39 -8.57
N GLY A 36 -26.54 1.62 -8.58
CA GLY A 36 -27.59 2.00 -9.54
C GLY A 36 -27.11 1.82 -10.97
N GLY A 37 -27.89 1.11 -11.82
CA GLY A 37 -27.51 0.78 -13.20
C GLY A 37 -27.28 1.97 -14.14
N TYR A 38 -27.51 3.20 -13.67
CA TYR A 38 -27.33 4.46 -14.42
C TYR A 38 -26.20 5.33 -13.88
N VAL A 39 -25.56 4.95 -12.77
CA VAL A 39 -24.52 5.75 -12.10
C VAL A 39 -23.21 5.62 -12.86
N TYR A 40 -22.60 6.76 -13.25
CA TYR A 40 -21.27 6.79 -13.85
C TYR A 40 -20.21 6.70 -12.76
N CYS A 41 -19.33 5.69 -12.85
CA CYS A 41 -18.18 5.53 -11.96
C CYS A 41 -18.51 5.64 -10.45
N ILE A 42 -19.72 5.22 -10.04
CA ILE A 42 -20.21 5.26 -8.63
C ILE A 42 -20.03 6.66 -8.03
N ASP A 43 -20.35 7.71 -8.78
CA ASP A 43 -20.17 9.12 -8.41
C ASP A 43 -18.71 9.50 -8.04
N ASN A 44 -17.72 8.69 -8.46
CA ASN A 44 -16.31 8.96 -8.22
C ASN A 44 -15.45 8.83 -9.49
N PRO A 45 -15.63 9.70 -10.51
CA PRO A 45 -14.89 9.64 -11.77
C PRO A 45 -13.39 10.01 -11.64
N ILE A 46 -12.95 10.48 -10.47
CA ILE A 46 -11.53 10.76 -10.20
C ILE A 46 -10.75 9.46 -9.98
N VAL A 47 -11.38 8.45 -9.37
CA VAL A 47 -10.76 7.17 -9.00
C VAL A 47 -11.12 6.06 -9.96
N LEU A 48 -12.29 6.15 -10.58
CA LEU A 48 -12.90 5.13 -11.41
C LEU A 48 -13.09 5.64 -12.83
N LYS A 49 -12.92 4.76 -13.81
CA LYS A 49 -13.23 5.02 -15.22
C LYS A 49 -14.03 3.84 -15.78
N ASP A 50 -14.91 4.09 -16.71
CA ASP A 50 -15.58 3.06 -17.48
C ASP A 50 -15.28 3.31 -18.98
N PRO A 51 -14.21 2.71 -19.54
CA PRO A 51 -13.74 3.06 -20.88
C PRO A 51 -14.61 2.48 -21.99
N ASN A 52 -15.47 1.52 -21.71
CA ASN A 52 -16.28 0.82 -22.70
C ASN A 52 -17.80 0.90 -22.46
N GLY A 53 -18.22 1.59 -21.41
CA GLY A 53 -19.63 1.72 -21.03
C GLY A 53 -20.28 0.42 -20.54
N LYS A 54 -19.47 -0.57 -20.10
CA LYS A 54 -19.95 -1.86 -19.61
C LYS A 54 -19.34 -2.23 -18.28
N GLN A 55 -18.09 -1.82 -18.08
CA GLN A 55 -17.32 -2.27 -16.92
C GLN A 55 -16.49 -1.12 -16.42
N ILE A 56 -16.68 -0.84 -15.14
CA ILE A 56 -15.83 0.11 -14.44
C ILE A 56 -14.45 -0.52 -14.34
N GLU A 57 -13.48 0.08 -15.03
CA GLU A 57 -12.08 -0.27 -14.92
C GLU A 57 -11.44 0.59 -13.86
N GLU A 58 -10.69 -0.05 -13.03
CA GLU A 58 -10.10 0.55 -11.87
C GLU A 58 -8.62 0.83 -12.04
N ASN A 59 -8.22 1.94 -11.41
CA ASN A 59 -6.91 1.97 -10.76
C ASN A 59 -6.96 1.24 -9.40
N ILE A 60 -8.16 0.99 -8.84
CA ILE A 60 -8.38 0.27 -7.58
C ILE A 60 -9.69 -0.54 -7.68
N PRO A 61 -9.71 -1.88 -7.53
CA PRO A 61 -10.91 -2.72 -7.56
C PRO A 61 -12.03 -2.21 -6.65
N LEU A 62 -13.27 -2.15 -7.15
CA LEU A 62 -14.43 -1.63 -6.41
C LEU A 62 -14.54 -2.19 -4.98
N PRO A 63 -14.39 -3.50 -4.79
CA PRO A 63 -14.33 -4.08 -3.46
C PRO A 63 -13.20 -3.50 -2.60
N GLN A 64 -12.04 -3.19 -3.18
CA GLN A 64 -10.92 -2.57 -2.48
C GLN A 64 -11.23 -1.11 -2.10
N ALA A 65 -11.81 -0.32 -3.00
CA ALA A 65 -12.20 1.05 -2.74
C ALA A 65 -13.21 1.15 -1.59
N PHE A 66 -14.19 0.24 -1.53
CA PHE A 66 -15.13 0.16 -0.42
C PHE A 66 -14.47 -0.25 0.89
N ARG A 67 -13.55 -1.22 0.87
CA ARG A 67 -12.79 -1.60 2.07
C ARG A 67 -11.95 -0.43 2.59
N TYR A 68 -11.31 0.31 1.66
CA TYR A 68 -10.54 1.49 2.01
C TYR A 68 -11.42 2.59 2.61
N ALA A 69 -12.55 2.93 1.99
CA ALA A 69 -13.48 3.92 2.52
C ALA A 69 -14.02 3.54 3.90
N LYS A 70 -14.37 2.27 4.11
CA LYS A 70 -14.80 1.73 5.40
C LYS A 70 -13.68 1.86 6.45
N PHE A 71 -12.44 1.54 6.08
CA PHE A 71 -11.28 1.67 6.96
C PHE A 71 -11.06 3.13 7.37
N VAL A 72 -11.08 4.06 6.42
CA VAL A 72 -10.93 5.51 6.68
C VAL A 72 -12.01 6.01 7.64
N ALA A 73 -13.27 5.64 7.42
CA ALA A 73 -14.38 6.04 8.27
C ALA A 73 -14.27 5.48 9.70
N LYS A 74 -13.81 4.23 9.84
CA LYS A 74 -13.69 3.54 11.13
C LYS A 74 -12.42 3.96 11.91
N HIS A 75 -11.32 4.24 11.19
CA HIS A 75 -9.99 4.48 11.77
C HIS A 75 -9.36 5.79 11.25
N PRO A 76 -9.97 6.96 11.46
CA PRO A 76 -9.47 8.22 10.89
C PRO A 76 -8.06 8.59 11.38
N ILE A 77 -7.74 8.36 12.65
CA ILE A 77 -6.41 8.63 13.21
C ILE A 77 -5.38 7.67 12.61
N ALA A 78 -5.69 6.36 12.56
CA ALA A 78 -4.80 5.37 11.95
C ALA A 78 -4.56 5.67 10.47
N THR A 79 -5.60 6.10 9.73
CA THR A 79 -5.48 6.49 8.32
C THR A 79 -4.45 7.61 8.12
N LEU A 80 -4.49 8.65 8.95
CA LEU A 80 -3.54 9.76 8.90
C LEU A 80 -2.11 9.29 9.24
N ARG A 81 -1.96 8.45 10.26
CA ARG A 81 -0.67 7.92 10.70
C ARG A 81 -0.06 6.93 9.71
N ILE A 82 -0.88 6.08 9.10
CA ILE A 82 -0.45 5.15 8.05
C ILE A 82 -0.01 5.91 6.81
N GLY A 83 -0.83 6.85 6.32
CA GLY A 83 -0.55 7.71 5.18
C GLY A 83 -0.32 6.95 3.88
N LYS A 84 0.12 7.69 2.84
CA LYS A 84 0.50 7.12 1.54
C LYS A 84 2.02 6.93 1.46
N GLY A 85 2.48 5.80 0.89
CA GLY A 85 3.90 5.46 0.76
C GLY A 85 4.68 6.25 -0.31
N VAL A 86 4.05 7.19 -1.00
CA VAL A 86 4.57 7.80 -2.25
C VAL A 86 5.32 9.12 -2.03
N THR A 87 5.29 9.69 -0.83
CA THR A 87 5.92 11.00 -0.56
C THR A 87 7.25 10.82 0.16
N HIS A 88 8.36 10.99 -0.56
CA HIS A 88 9.73 10.84 -0.04
C HIS A 88 9.99 11.65 1.25
N ASN A 89 9.29 12.75 1.44
CA ASN A 89 9.42 13.65 2.58
C ASN A 89 8.29 13.50 3.62
N ALA A 90 7.38 12.55 3.50
CA ALA A 90 6.35 12.34 4.50
C ALA A 90 6.90 11.55 5.70
N ASN A 91 6.38 11.88 6.87
CA ASN A 91 6.66 11.15 8.11
C ASN A 91 5.41 10.35 8.52
N ASN A 92 5.15 9.27 7.80
CA ASN A 92 4.06 8.34 8.08
C ASN A 92 4.54 6.89 8.02
N ILE A 93 3.75 5.95 8.54
CA ILE A 93 4.12 4.55 8.64
C ILE A 93 4.48 3.96 7.26
N SER A 94 3.70 4.23 6.22
CA SER A 94 3.93 3.69 4.88
C SER A 94 5.24 4.18 4.27
N THR A 95 5.51 5.49 4.33
CA THR A 95 6.74 6.08 3.81
C THR A 95 7.96 5.62 4.60
N ASN A 96 7.86 5.57 5.93
CA ASN A 96 8.97 5.13 6.76
C ASN A 96 9.29 3.64 6.55
N SER A 97 8.29 2.76 6.39
CA SER A 97 8.49 1.35 6.07
C SER A 97 9.23 1.17 4.75
N THR A 98 8.85 1.94 3.71
CA THR A 98 9.56 1.97 2.43
C THR A 98 10.98 2.46 2.58
N ARG A 99 11.22 3.50 3.39
CA ARG A 99 12.56 4.06 3.63
C ARG A 99 13.49 3.03 4.27
N PHE A 100 13.04 2.28 5.28
CA PHE A 100 13.81 1.19 5.87
C PHE A 100 14.07 0.06 4.86
N ALA A 101 13.06 -0.38 4.12
CA ALA A 101 13.16 -1.47 3.16
C ALA A 101 14.15 -1.20 2.02
N THR A 102 14.20 0.06 1.55
CA THR A 102 15.08 0.45 0.43
C THR A 102 16.49 0.88 0.86
N ARG A 103 16.74 0.97 2.17
CA ARG A 103 17.99 1.53 2.70
C ARG A 103 19.22 0.69 2.28
N GLY A 104 20.18 1.38 1.69
CA GLY A 104 21.44 0.79 1.24
C GLY A 104 21.35 -0.14 0.03
N ASN A 105 20.18 -0.26 -0.62
CA ASN A 105 19.94 -1.14 -1.77
C ASN A 105 20.42 -2.59 -1.56
N VAL A 106 20.20 -3.14 -0.37
CA VAL A 106 20.70 -4.47 0.04
C VAL A 106 19.71 -5.59 -0.29
N LEU A 107 18.40 -5.32 -0.06
CA LEU A 107 17.34 -6.28 -0.35
C LEU A 107 17.09 -6.36 -1.86
N SER A 108 16.79 -7.55 -2.38
CA SER A 108 16.37 -7.70 -3.78
C SER A 108 15.05 -6.95 -4.03
N GLY A 109 14.85 -6.41 -5.23
CA GLY A 109 13.65 -5.63 -5.57
C GLY A 109 13.72 -4.15 -5.18
N THR A 110 14.85 -3.66 -4.66
CA THR A 110 15.02 -2.24 -4.25
C THR A 110 15.18 -1.26 -5.42
N ARG A 111 15.47 -1.73 -6.63
CA ARG A 111 15.63 -0.85 -7.79
C ARG A 111 14.27 -0.47 -8.37
N VAL A 112 14.11 0.81 -8.66
CA VAL A 112 12.90 1.48 -9.14
C VAL A 112 12.16 0.70 -10.24
N GLY A 113 10.89 0.43 -10.01
CA GLY A 113 9.92 -0.19 -10.92
C GLY A 113 9.00 -1.13 -10.15
N VAL A 114 7.69 -0.89 -10.21
CA VAL A 114 6.67 -1.64 -9.45
C VAL A 114 6.79 -3.16 -9.65
N GLU A 115 7.06 -3.61 -10.89
CA GLU A 115 7.20 -5.04 -11.20
C GLU A 115 8.42 -5.72 -10.56
N ARG A 116 9.46 -4.96 -10.17
CA ARG A 116 10.67 -5.52 -9.57
C ARG A 116 10.56 -5.73 -8.06
N GLU A 117 9.60 -5.10 -7.43
CA GLU A 117 9.32 -5.24 -5.99
C GLU A 117 8.47 -6.47 -5.71
N LEU A 118 7.62 -6.90 -6.66
CA LEU A 118 6.70 -8.00 -6.50
C LEU A 118 7.43 -9.29 -6.09
N GLY A 119 6.95 -9.93 -5.03
CA GLY A 119 7.48 -11.18 -4.51
C GLY A 119 8.92 -11.12 -3.97
N SER A 120 9.52 -9.94 -3.87
CA SER A 120 10.92 -9.72 -3.53
C SER A 120 11.19 -9.66 -2.03
N GLU A 121 12.49 -9.67 -1.65
CA GLU A 121 12.92 -9.44 -0.25
C GLU A 121 12.49 -8.06 0.26
N ASN A 122 12.51 -7.05 -0.63
CA ASN A 122 12.12 -5.68 -0.29
C ASN A 122 10.62 -5.58 0.01
N GLY A 123 9.76 -6.11 -0.87
CA GLY A 123 8.32 -6.19 -0.65
C GLY A 123 8.00 -6.93 0.65
N ALA A 124 8.59 -8.11 0.85
CA ALA A 124 8.41 -8.91 2.04
C ALA A 124 8.77 -8.16 3.34
N PHE A 125 9.92 -7.50 3.36
CA PHE A 125 10.35 -6.71 4.51
C PHE A 125 9.44 -5.50 4.75
N ARG A 126 9.09 -4.76 3.69
CA ARG A 126 8.23 -3.56 3.75
C ARG A 126 6.85 -3.88 4.31
N HIS A 127 6.17 -4.91 3.81
CA HIS A 127 4.85 -5.33 4.28
C HIS A 127 4.89 -5.82 5.72
N THR A 128 5.89 -6.61 6.09
CA THR A 128 6.08 -7.07 7.47
C THR A 128 6.29 -5.89 8.43
N LEU A 129 7.15 -4.93 8.09
CA LEU A 129 7.42 -3.76 8.93
C LEU A 129 6.22 -2.83 9.02
N TRP A 130 5.51 -2.63 7.90
CA TRP A 130 4.30 -1.83 7.85
C TRP A 130 3.23 -2.35 8.80
N GLN A 131 2.92 -3.65 8.73
CA GLN A 131 1.96 -4.30 9.61
C GLN A 131 2.43 -4.33 11.07
N ALA A 132 3.71 -4.58 11.31
CA ALA A 132 4.27 -4.54 12.67
C ALA A 132 4.13 -3.15 13.29
N SER A 133 4.35 -2.09 12.50
CA SER A 133 4.25 -0.71 12.97
C SER A 133 2.81 -0.32 13.29
N ILE A 134 1.85 -0.66 12.43
CA ILE A 134 0.42 -0.40 12.70
C ILE A 134 -0.02 -1.18 13.95
N THR A 135 0.36 -2.45 14.05
CA THR A 135 -0.01 -3.28 15.20
C THR A 135 0.61 -2.77 16.50
N SER A 136 1.87 -2.32 16.46
CA SER A 136 2.56 -1.81 17.65
C SER A 136 1.98 -0.48 18.13
N GLU A 137 1.60 0.43 17.22
CA GLU A 137 1.07 1.77 17.53
C GLU A 137 -0.44 1.72 17.87
N PHE A 138 -1.19 0.84 17.24
CA PHE A 138 -2.63 0.68 17.44
C PHE A 138 -2.93 -0.72 18.01
N ASP A 139 -3.34 -1.65 17.13
CA ASP A 139 -3.64 -3.04 17.46
C ASP A 139 -3.64 -3.94 16.19
N ALA A 140 -3.72 -5.27 16.42
CA ALA A 140 -3.71 -6.24 15.32
C ALA A 140 -4.97 -6.17 14.44
N THR A 141 -6.12 -5.77 15.00
CA THR A 141 -7.37 -5.63 14.25
C THR A 141 -7.29 -4.45 13.29
N THR A 142 -6.83 -3.30 13.76
CA THR A 142 -6.58 -2.12 12.92
C THR A 142 -5.57 -2.44 11.79
N ALA A 143 -4.48 -3.16 12.12
CA ALA A 143 -3.51 -3.58 11.13
C ALA A 143 -4.08 -4.57 10.09
N LEU A 144 -4.92 -5.53 10.53
CA LEU A 144 -5.60 -6.47 9.64
C LEU A 144 -6.55 -5.72 8.67
N GLU A 145 -7.38 -4.83 9.20
CA GLU A 145 -8.32 -4.06 8.38
C GLU A 145 -7.60 -3.12 7.40
N ALA A 146 -6.47 -2.51 7.82
CA ALA A 146 -5.61 -1.73 6.93
C ALA A 146 -5.03 -2.59 5.81
N GLY A 147 -4.52 -3.79 6.13
CA GLY A 147 -4.02 -4.75 5.16
C GLY A 147 -5.10 -5.15 4.16
N ASN A 148 -6.27 -5.56 4.65
CA ASN A 148 -7.39 -5.96 3.79
C ASN A 148 -7.91 -4.83 2.90
N ALA A 149 -7.80 -3.57 3.36
CA ALA A 149 -8.13 -2.40 2.55
C ALA A 149 -7.08 -2.10 1.47
N HIS A 150 -5.83 -2.52 1.69
CA HIS A 150 -4.73 -2.31 0.76
C HIS A 150 -4.68 -3.38 -0.35
N GLU A 151 -4.99 -4.63 -0.03
CA GLU A 151 -4.89 -5.75 -0.96
C GLU A 151 -6.06 -5.80 -1.96
N ALA A 152 -5.77 -6.19 -3.20
CA ALA A 152 -6.81 -6.34 -4.23
C ALA A 152 -7.81 -7.45 -3.86
N ASN A 153 -7.33 -8.59 -3.40
CA ASN A 153 -8.16 -9.69 -2.88
C ASN A 153 -7.60 -10.23 -1.56
N PRO A 154 -8.13 -9.81 -0.40
CA PRO A 154 -7.66 -10.28 0.91
C PRO A 154 -8.11 -11.73 1.25
N ASP A 155 -9.02 -12.29 0.48
CA ASP A 155 -9.66 -13.60 0.74
C ASP A 155 -9.04 -14.73 -0.10
N VAL A 156 -7.81 -14.56 -0.62
CA VAL A 156 -7.11 -15.63 -1.35
C VAL A 156 -6.80 -16.81 -0.43
N ASP A 157 -6.84 -18.02 -1.01
CA ASP A 157 -6.42 -19.22 -0.29
C ASP A 157 -4.90 -19.20 -0.04
N LEU A 158 -4.54 -18.89 1.20
CA LEU A 158 -3.14 -18.86 1.63
C LEU A 158 -2.48 -20.24 1.69
N GLY A 159 -3.19 -21.33 1.43
CA GLY A 159 -2.63 -22.67 1.24
C GLY A 159 -1.95 -22.86 -0.11
N ILE A 160 -2.40 -22.13 -1.13
CA ILE A 160 -1.80 -22.17 -2.47
C ILE A 160 -0.43 -21.52 -2.46
N ARG A 161 0.57 -22.18 -3.03
CA ARG A 161 1.97 -21.75 -3.06
C ARG A 161 2.57 -21.71 -4.46
N THR A 162 1.82 -22.10 -5.49
CA THR A 162 2.29 -22.17 -6.87
C THR A 162 1.34 -21.42 -7.77
N PHE A 163 1.86 -20.48 -8.55
CA PHE A 163 1.10 -19.56 -9.36
C PHE A 163 1.65 -19.48 -10.78
N ASN A 164 0.79 -19.16 -11.74
CA ASN A 164 1.18 -18.98 -13.14
C ASN A 164 1.68 -17.57 -13.45
N ASN A 165 1.35 -16.60 -12.59
CA ASN A 165 1.82 -15.22 -12.73
C ASN A 165 2.34 -14.66 -11.40
N LEU A 166 3.22 -13.64 -11.52
CA LEU A 166 3.87 -13.03 -10.36
C LEU A 166 2.90 -12.22 -9.49
N SER A 167 1.91 -11.57 -10.07
CA SER A 167 0.99 -10.72 -9.33
C SER A 167 0.12 -11.52 -8.33
N GLU A 168 -0.35 -12.71 -8.71
CA GLU A 168 -1.07 -13.61 -7.81
C GLU A 168 -0.16 -14.17 -6.71
N ALA A 169 1.08 -14.51 -7.07
CA ALA A 169 2.08 -14.95 -6.09
C ALA A 169 2.42 -13.85 -5.08
N ASP A 170 2.60 -12.61 -5.55
CA ASP A 170 2.90 -11.44 -4.73
C ASP A 170 1.78 -11.16 -3.72
N GLN A 171 0.53 -11.19 -4.14
CA GLN A 171 -0.60 -11.00 -3.24
C GLN A 171 -0.59 -12.01 -2.08
N THR A 172 -0.28 -13.28 -2.35
CA THR A 172 -0.12 -14.30 -1.32
C THR A 172 1.10 -14.01 -0.44
N VAL A 173 2.21 -13.56 -1.02
CA VAL A 173 3.42 -13.13 -0.28
C VAL A 173 3.07 -12.02 0.69
N ASP A 174 2.37 -10.99 0.26
CA ASP A 174 2.04 -9.83 1.06
C ASP A 174 1.12 -10.20 2.23
N LEU A 175 0.06 -10.95 1.98
CA LEU A 175 -0.87 -11.39 3.03
C LEU A 175 -0.19 -12.28 4.09
N LEU A 176 0.71 -13.17 3.69
CA LEU A 176 1.46 -14.01 4.62
C LEU A 176 2.46 -13.20 5.46
N ASN A 177 3.14 -12.24 4.84
CA ASN A 177 4.05 -11.34 5.54
C ASN A 177 3.31 -10.34 6.44
N ASN A 178 2.10 -9.92 6.05
CA ASN A 178 1.21 -9.14 6.90
C ASN A 178 0.88 -9.88 8.21
N GLN A 179 0.64 -11.20 8.18
CA GLN A 179 0.43 -12.01 9.39
C GLN A 179 1.67 -12.03 10.29
N ILE A 180 2.86 -12.20 9.70
CA ILE A 180 4.14 -12.17 10.44
C ILE A 180 4.32 -10.79 11.09
N GLY A 181 4.06 -9.72 10.35
CA GLY A 181 4.16 -8.35 10.83
C GLY A 181 3.28 -8.09 12.05
N ARG A 182 1.99 -8.50 12.01
CA ARG A 182 1.07 -8.35 13.15
C ARG A 182 1.59 -9.07 14.39
N ARG A 183 2.06 -10.30 14.26
CA ARG A 183 2.66 -11.06 15.39
C ARG A 183 3.87 -10.32 15.98
N ILE A 184 4.76 -9.78 15.14
CA ILE A 184 5.92 -9.00 15.60
C ILE A 184 5.44 -7.74 16.33
N GLY A 185 4.46 -7.02 15.80
CA GLY A 185 3.91 -5.82 16.42
C GLY A 185 3.28 -6.09 17.79
N GLU A 186 2.52 -7.18 17.93
CA GLU A 186 1.93 -7.59 19.22
C GLU A 186 2.99 -7.88 20.28
N SER A 187 4.07 -8.57 19.89
CA SER A 187 5.18 -8.86 20.81
C SER A 187 6.06 -7.63 21.09
N ASN A 188 5.86 -6.53 20.39
CA ASN A 188 6.70 -5.33 20.45
C ASN A 188 5.86 -4.05 20.57
N LYS A 189 4.86 -4.05 21.46
CA LYS A 189 4.02 -2.87 21.69
C LYS A 189 4.84 -1.66 22.10
N ASN A 190 4.43 -0.48 21.61
CA ASN A 190 5.04 0.82 21.90
C ASN A 190 6.52 0.96 21.46
N LYS A 191 7.06 0.01 20.68
CA LYS A 191 8.39 0.17 20.09
C LYS A 191 8.32 1.10 18.89
N ASN A 192 9.36 1.94 18.75
CA ASN A 192 9.47 2.79 17.57
C ASN A 192 9.84 1.98 16.32
N MET A 193 9.67 2.58 15.14
CA MET A 193 9.83 1.86 13.88
C MET A 193 11.26 1.34 13.64
N LYS A 194 12.32 2.00 14.13
CA LYS A 194 13.69 1.47 14.07
C LYS A 194 13.81 0.15 14.84
N GLN A 195 13.25 0.09 16.04
CA GLN A 195 13.27 -1.12 16.86
C GLN A 195 12.47 -2.26 16.20
N LEU A 196 11.31 -1.91 15.59
CA LEU A 196 10.51 -2.86 14.81
C LEU A 196 11.26 -3.34 13.57
N ALA A 197 11.94 -2.44 12.85
CA ALA A 197 12.74 -2.79 11.67
C ALA A 197 13.86 -3.78 12.01
N LEU A 198 14.53 -3.62 13.16
CA LEU A 198 15.52 -4.57 13.65
C LEU A 198 14.88 -5.91 14.06
N SER A 199 13.68 -5.90 14.65
CA SER A 199 12.93 -7.12 14.97
C SER A 199 12.51 -7.87 13.70
N VAL A 200 12.01 -7.18 12.68
CA VAL A 200 11.67 -7.75 11.37
C VAL A 200 12.93 -8.31 10.69
N LEU A 201 14.06 -7.60 10.75
CA LEU A 201 15.31 -8.04 10.18
C LEU A 201 15.79 -9.34 10.85
N SER A 202 15.64 -9.44 12.17
CA SER A 202 15.96 -10.65 12.94
C SER A 202 15.05 -11.82 12.56
N GLU A 203 13.73 -11.59 12.45
CA GLU A 203 12.77 -12.60 11.97
C GLU A 203 13.14 -13.08 10.56
N PHE A 204 13.47 -12.16 9.65
CA PHE A 204 13.86 -12.50 8.30
C PHE A 204 15.12 -13.38 8.26
N ARG A 205 16.09 -13.12 9.14
CA ARG A 205 17.32 -13.92 9.25
C ARG A 205 17.06 -15.29 9.86
N GLN A 206 16.28 -15.37 10.93
CA GLN A 206 16.11 -16.58 11.73
C GLN A 206 15.05 -17.52 11.17
N ASN A 207 13.86 -16.99 10.86
CA ASN A 207 12.68 -17.76 10.49
C ASN A 207 12.31 -17.61 9.01
N GLY A 208 12.81 -16.56 8.35
CA GLY A 208 12.51 -16.23 6.97
C GLY A 208 11.18 -15.47 6.82
N LEU A 209 11.10 -14.69 5.73
CA LEU A 209 9.87 -14.07 5.23
C LEU A 209 9.48 -14.74 3.91
N TYR A 210 8.21 -14.63 3.54
CA TYR A 210 7.73 -15.18 2.29
C TYR A 210 8.19 -14.32 1.12
N THR A 211 8.66 -14.98 0.06
CA THR A 211 9.01 -14.39 -1.24
C THR A 211 8.52 -15.28 -2.36
N ALA A 212 8.41 -14.75 -3.57
CA ALA A 212 8.09 -15.52 -4.77
C ALA A 212 9.35 -15.72 -5.62
N VAL A 213 9.62 -16.97 -5.98
CA VAL A 213 10.76 -17.34 -6.83
C VAL A 213 10.26 -18.06 -8.05
N GLN A 214 10.72 -17.64 -9.24
CA GLN A 214 10.36 -18.29 -10.49
C GLN A 214 11.06 -19.64 -10.62
N LYS A 215 10.31 -20.70 -10.89
CA LYS A 215 10.79 -22.03 -11.25
C LYS A 215 10.12 -22.50 -12.53
N GLY A 216 10.84 -22.50 -13.62
CA GLY A 216 10.29 -22.76 -14.94
C GLY A 216 9.26 -21.69 -15.34
N LYS A 217 8.01 -22.11 -15.60
CA LYS A 217 6.90 -21.21 -15.95
C LYS A 217 6.06 -20.78 -14.74
N GLN A 218 6.40 -21.23 -13.55
CA GLN A 218 5.60 -20.99 -12.34
C GLN A 218 6.35 -20.16 -11.31
N TRP A 219 5.59 -19.48 -10.46
CA TRP A 219 6.07 -18.74 -9.30
C TRP A 219 5.75 -19.52 -8.03
N ILE A 220 6.77 -19.77 -7.24
CA ILE A 220 6.67 -20.53 -5.99
C ILE A 220 6.80 -19.58 -4.81
N VAL A 221 5.77 -19.54 -3.96
CA VAL A 221 5.79 -18.78 -2.71
C VAL A 221 6.33 -19.65 -1.59
N SER A 222 7.45 -19.23 -1.01
CA SER A 222 8.09 -19.95 0.09
C SER A 222 8.83 -18.98 1.01
N LYS A 223 9.12 -19.43 2.23
CA LYS A 223 9.98 -18.66 3.14
C LYS A 223 11.43 -18.72 2.66
N THR A 224 12.02 -17.55 2.52
CA THR A 224 13.46 -17.36 2.28
C THR A 224 14.08 -16.68 3.51
N ARG A 225 15.36 -16.94 3.76
CA ARG A 225 16.11 -16.32 4.85
C ARG A 225 17.16 -15.37 4.29
N LEU A 226 17.37 -14.26 4.96
CA LEU A 226 18.49 -13.38 4.60
C LEU A 226 19.84 -14.09 4.82
N SER A 227 20.78 -13.86 3.90
CA SER A 227 22.17 -14.24 4.15
C SER A 227 22.73 -13.48 5.36
N LYS A 228 23.75 -14.07 5.99
CA LYS A 228 24.42 -13.41 7.13
C LYS A 228 24.99 -12.05 6.72
N GLU A 229 25.57 -11.98 5.53
CA GLU A 229 26.14 -10.74 4.98
C GLU A 229 25.10 -9.61 4.86
N LYS A 230 23.93 -9.90 4.25
CA LYS A 230 22.83 -8.92 4.12
C LYS A 230 22.33 -8.49 5.50
N TYR A 231 22.15 -9.44 6.42
CA TYR A 231 21.70 -9.17 7.78
C TYR A 231 22.67 -8.24 8.52
N ASP A 232 23.97 -8.55 8.52
CA ASP A 232 24.98 -7.77 9.21
C ASP A 232 25.08 -6.34 8.62
N LYS A 233 25.03 -6.23 7.29
CA LYS A 233 25.04 -4.94 6.59
C LYS A 233 23.84 -4.08 6.94
N LEU A 234 22.63 -4.64 6.90
CA LEU A 234 21.40 -3.91 7.23
C LEU A 234 21.33 -3.55 8.71
N SER A 235 21.76 -4.46 9.61
CA SER A 235 21.83 -4.18 11.05
C SER A 235 22.72 -2.98 11.34
N LYS A 236 23.89 -2.92 10.71
CA LYS A 236 24.81 -1.77 10.83
C LYS A 236 24.16 -0.49 10.32
N ILE A 237 23.52 -0.55 9.15
CA ILE A 237 22.82 0.61 8.55
C ILE A 237 21.71 1.07 9.50
N TYR A 238 20.81 0.19 9.94
CA TYR A 238 19.63 0.57 10.74
C TYR A 238 20.02 1.13 12.11
N ASN A 239 21.11 0.66 12.71
CA ASN A 239 21.61 1.24 13.96
C ASN A 239 22.02 2.71 13.82
N GLY A 240 22.45 3.14 12.64
CA GLY A 240 22.78 4.54 12.33
C GLY A 240 21.60 5.44 11.96
N LEU A 241 20.36 4.91 11.88
CA LEU A 241 19.17 5.67 11.51
C LEU A 241 18.37 6.15 12.73
N ASP A 242 17.53 7.17 12.54
CA ASP A 242 16.50 7.55 13.51
C ASP A 242 15.25 6.63 13.38
N SER A 243 14.22 6.88 14.20
CA SER A 243 12.96 6.10 14.17
C SER A 243 12.15 6.27 12.88
N ARG A 244 12.45 7.27 12.06
CA ARG A 244 11.82 7.55 10.76
C ARG A 244 12.60 6.91 9.60
N GLY A 245 13.80 6.34 9.87
CA GLY A 245 14.69 5.76 8.89
C GLY A 245 15.62 6.77 8.20
N PHE A 246 15.83 7.95 8.79
CA PHE A 246 16.78 8.95 8.34
C PHE A 246 18.16 8.78 8.98
N THR A 247 19.22 9.10 8.24
CA THR A 247 20.52 9.37 8.84
C THR A 247 20.46 10.71 9.61
N PRO A 248 21.40 10.99 10.52
CA PRO A 248 21.43 12.27 11.25
C PRO A 248 21.45 13.50 10.33
N ALA A 249 22.13 13.43 9.18
CA ALA A 249 22.17 14.51 8.20
C ALA A 249 20.82 14.71 7.50
N GLU A 250 20.18 13.61 7.06
CA GLU A 250 18.85 13.65 6.43
C GLU A 250 17.79 14.14 7.41
N ALA A 251 17.83 13.69 8.67
CA ALA A 251 16.91 14.14 9.72
C ALA A 251 16.98 15.65 9.91
N LYS A 252 18.19 16.21 10.02
CA LYS A 252 18.39 17.65 10.17
C LYS A 252 17.84 18.45 8.99
N LEU A 253 18.02 17.97 7.76
CA LEU A 253 17.48 18.62 6.55
C LEU A 253 15.96 18.56 6.52
N HIS A 254 15.39 17.39 6.84
CA HIS A 254 13.94 17.19 6.89
C HIS A 254 13.28 18.10 7.93
N ASP A 255 13.81 18.11 9.15
CA ASP A 255 13.26 18.91 10.25
C ASP A 255 13.31 20.41 9.95
N LYS A 256 14.39 20.89 9.31
CA LYS A 256 14.49 22.27 8.82
C LYS A 256 13.44 22.60 7.76
N ALA A 257 13.22 21.68 6.80
CA ALA A 257 12.22 21.88 5.75
C ALA A 257 10.78 21.89 6.31
N GLU A 258 10.48 21.03 7.28
CA GLU A 258 9.17 21.03 7.97
C GLU A 258 8.95 22.33 8.73
N GLN A 259 9.96 22.82 9.46
CA GLN A 259 9.87 24.09 10.18
C GLN A 259 9.62 25.27 9.25
N GLN A 260 10.34 25.37 8.13
CA GLN A 260 10.13 26.42 7.13
C GLN A 260 8.72 26.40 6.53
N LYS A 261 8.17 25.20 6.32
CA LYS A 261 6.79 25.03 5.83
C LYS A 261 5.77 25.53 6.84
N LEU A 262 5.95 25.22 8.12
CA LEU A 262 5.08 25.70 9.20
C LEU A 262 5.11 27.22 9.31
N GLU A 263 6.29 27.83 9.29
CA GLU A 263 6.47 29.30 9.34
C GLU A 263 5.80 29.99 8.14
N SER A 264 5.95 29.45 6.93
CA SER A 264 5.31 30.00 5.72
C SER A 264 3.78 29.91 5.78
N THR A 265 3.23 28.83 6.35
CA THR A 265 1.78 28.65 6.54
C THR A 265 1.24 29.65 7.56
N GLN A 266 1.93 29.90 8.67
CA GLN A 266 1.51 30.86 9.69
C GLN A 266 1.51 32.31 9.15
N ILE A 267 2.49 32.69 8.32
CA ILE A 267 2.53 34.00 7.67
C ILE A 267 1.33 34.21 6.76
N THR A 268 0.92 33.19 6.00
CA THR A 268 -0.23 33.27 5.10
C THR A 268 -1.55 33.48 5.85
N TRP A 269 -1.72 32.87 7.03
CA TRP A 269 -2.89 33.09 7.89
C TRP A 269 -2.88 34.44 8.61
N GLY A 270 -1.68 34.96 8.92
CA GLY A 270 -1.52 36.28 9.56
C GLY A 270 -1.80 37.46 8.65
N THR A 271 -1.63 37.31 7.33
CA THR A 271 -1.88 38.37 6.32
C THR A 271 -3.33 38.40 5.81
N MET A 272 -4.20 37.45 6.21
CA MET A 272 -5.61 37.41 5.87
C MET A 272 -6.53 38.02 6.96
N LYS A 273 -5.98 38.71 7.94
CA LYS A 273 -6.70 39.55 8.90
C LYS A 273 -6.46 41.01 8.51
#